data_5b238a0aeb246b21a213c515426faa4a
#
_entry.id   5b238a0aeb246b21a213c515426faa4a
#
_cell.length_a   1.000
_cell.length_b   1.000
_cell.length_c   1.000
_cell.angle_alpha   90.00
_cell.angle_beta   90.00
_cell.angle_gamma   90.00
#
_symmetry.space_group_name_H-M   'P 1'
#
loop_
_entity.id
_entity.type
_entity.pdbx_description
1 polymer ?
#
loop_
_entity_poly.entity_id
_entity_poly.type
_entity_poly.pdbx_seq_one_letter_code
_entity_poly.pdbx_strand_id
1 'polypeptide(L)'
;MKNDACPKCGKKLSPFYMKDKCPYCGVNLLYYNLDENLKADAELAQKEVDTVNKFLNIIKSSSIVSPVLIVRLVLFFTPLASMCLPMYDNVSLITVIMGLIKSTVEIGDVMMPLVSMALVVVLSLAVIISSLFSSTKAGFIRNIVFSVINTTVFIVFGVIIGGIGIGWYLTLIIYILEIIMHIICNRVINKNVD
;
A
#
# COMPACT_ATOMS: atom_id res chain seq x y z
N MET A 1 8.43 -32.35 27.65
CA MET A 1 9.26 -33.55 27.38
C MET A 1 9.96 -33.92 28.68
N LYS A 2 9.68 -35.08 29.26
CA LYS A 2 10.45 -35.56 30.44
C LYS A 2 11.82 -36.01 29.91
N ASN A 3 12.85 -35.23 30.17
CA ASN A 3 14.21 -35.65 29.92
C ASN A 3 14.57 -36.70 30.99
N ASP A 4 14.69 -37.95 30.57
CA ASP A 4 15.07 -39.07 31.45
C ASP A 4 16.53 -39.00 31.95
N ALA A 5 17.22 -37.89 31.72
CA ALA A 5 18.61 -37.66 32.14
C ALA A 5 18.83 -36.25 32.65
N CYS A 6 19.75 -36.11 33.60
CA CYS A 6 20.13 -34.82 34.14
C CYS A 6 20.85 -33.96 33.08
N PRO A 7 20.42 -32.71 32.81
CA PRO A 7 21.02 -31.87 31.77
C PRO A 7 22.49 -31.47 32.07
N LYS A 8 22.93 -31.48 33.35
CA LYS A 8 24.30 -31.14 33.73
C LYS A 8 25.27 -32.33 33.70
N CYS A 9 24.85 -33.48 34.26
CA CYS A 9 25.79 -34.62 34.44
C CYS A 9 25.46 -35.81 33.52
N GLY A 10 24.38 -35.74 32.70
CA GLY A 10 24.00 -36.79 31.75
C GLY A 10 23.49 -38.10 32.33
N LYS A 11 23.48 -38.23 33.71
CA LYS A 11 23.06 -39.46 34.36
C LYS A 11 21.54 -39.63 34.22
N LYS A 12 21.09 -40.85 33.94
CA LYS A 12 19.69 -41.19 33.87
C LYS A 12 18.98 -41.01 35.21
N LEU A 13 17.85 -40.33 35.21
CA LEU A 13 16.97 -40.14 36.35
C LEU A 13 15.81 -41.17 36.23
N SER A 14 15.31 -41.60 37.42
CA SER A 14 14.10 -42.44 37.41
C SER A 14 12.91 -41.66 36.82
N PRO A 15 12.05 -42.25 36.01
CA PRO A 15 10.87 -41.61 35.46
C PRO A 15 9.90 -41.07 36.50
N PHE A 16 9.98 -41.56 37.74
CA PHE A 16 9.19 -41.14 38.89
C PHE A 16 9.95 -40.19 39.82
N TYR A 17 11.15 -39.67 39.41
CA TYR A 17 11.93 -38.75 40.23
C TYR A 17 11.29 -37.35 40.19
N MET A 18 10.70 -36.94 41.31
CA MET A 18 9.96 -35.66 41.45
C MET A 18 10.71 -34.58 42.26
N LYS A 19 11.98 -34.80 42.62
CA LYS A 19 12.74 -33.81 43.37
C LYS A 19 13.39 -32.78 42.46
N ASP A 20 13.47 -31.56 42.94
CA ASP A 20 14.01 -30.40 42.19
C ASP A 20 15.51 -30.46 41.98
N LYS A 21 16.25 -31.27 42.78
CA LYS A 21 17.72 -31.36 42.72
C LYS A 21 18.17 -32.72 42.22
N CYS A 22 19.15 -32.75 41.30
CA CYS A 22 19.75 -34.00 40.85
C CYS A 22 20.43 -34.75 41.99
N PRO A 23 20.16 -36.07 42.18
CA PRO A 23 20.76 -36.86 43.26
C PRO A 23 22.27 -37.08 43.09
N TYR A 24 22.80 -36.88 41.88
CA TYR A 24 24.21 -37.15 41.57
C TYR A 24 25.11 -35.93 41.54
N CYS A 25 24.59 -34.76 41.14
CA CYS A 25 25.41 -33.56 41.04
C CYS A 25 24.81 -32.34 41.76
N GLY A 26 23.63 -32.50 42.39
CA GLY A 26 23.03 -31.45 43.24
C GLY A 26 22.42 -30.28 42.44
N VAL A 27 22.52 -30.27 41.11
CA VAL A 27 22.01 -29.17 40.31
C VAL A 27 20.48 -29.11 40.43
N ASN A 28 19.92 -27.91 40.44
CA ASN A 28 18.49 -27.69 40.41
C ASN A 28 17.99 -27.97 38.98
N LEU A 29 17.15 -29.00 38.82
CA LEU A 29 16.65 -29.46 37.55
C LEU A 29 15.58 -28.54 36.96
N LEU A 30 14.86 -27.81 37.84
CA LEU A 30 13.81 -26.88 37.41
C LEU A 30 14.38 -25.58 36.78
N TYR A 31 15.50 -25.12 37.30
CA TYR A 31 16.08 -23.81 36.93
C TYR A 31 17.37 -23.91 36.14
N TYR A 32 17.80 -25.12 35.75
CA TYR A 32 19.10 -25.32 35.12
C TYR A 32 19.31 -24.52 33.82
N ASN A 33 18.28 -24.42 33.02
CA ASN A 33 18.32 -23.66 31.75
C ASN A 33 17.42 -22.40 31.78
N LEU A 34 17.02 -21.95 32.99
CA LEU A 34 16.11 -20.82 33.11
C LEU A 34 16.69 -19.54 32.51
N ASP A 35 17.96 -19.25 32.75
CA ASP A 35 18.64 -18.05 32.26
C ASP A 35 18.81 -18.10 30.73
N GLU A 36 19.03 -19.28 30.17
CA GLU A 36 19.18 -19.48 28.73
C GLU A 36 17.83 -19.37 28.01
N ASN A 37 16.80 -19.96 28.60
CA ASN A 37 15.42 -19.82 28.08
C ASN A 37 14.90 -18.38 28.19
N LEU A 38 15.16 -17.69 29.32
CA LEU A 38 14.79 -16.28 29.45
C LEU A 38 15.51 -15.37 28.46
N LYS A 39 16.78 -15.64 28.15
CA LYS A 39 17.51 -14.92 27.11
C LYS A 39 16.92 -15.18 25.72
N ALA A 40 16.61 -16.44 25.41
CA ALA A 40 15.99 -16.80 24.13
C ALA A 40 14.62 -16.16 23.96
N ASP A 41 13.79 -16.18 25.01
CA ASP A 41 12.48 -15.52 25.01
C ASP A 41 12.60 -13.99 24.88
N ALA A 42 13.59 -13.39 25.56
CA ALA A 42 13.86 -11.95 25.44
C ALA A 42 14.32 -11.56 24.02
N GLU A 43 15.16 -12.38 23.37
CA GLU A 43 15.58 -12.14 22.01
C GLU A 43 14.41 -12.27 21.00
N LEU A 44 13.51 -13.24 21.21
CA LEU A 44 12.30 -13.37 20.39
C LEU A 44 11.38 -12.17 20.58
N ALA A 45 11.12 -11.77 21.80
CA ALA A 45 10.32 -10.58 22.12
C ALA A 45 10.94 -9.31 21.51
N GLN A 46 12.26 -9.16 21.55
CA GLN A 46 12.93 -8.02 20.93
C GLN A 46 12.77 -8.01 19.42
N LYS A 47 12.88 -9.16 18.75
CA LYS A 47 12.63 -9.27 17.28
C LYS A 47 11.20 -8.92 16.91
N GLU A 48 10.23 -9.31 17.72
CA GLU A 48 8.82 -8.92 17.50
C GLU A 48 8.64 -7.41 17.67
N VAL A 49 9.20 -6.82 18.72
CA VAL A 49 9.18 -5.37 18.96
C VAL A 49 9.86 -4.61 17.81
N ASP A 50 11.00 -5.08 17.33
CA ASP A 50 11.72 -4.46 16.21
C ASP A 50 10.92 -4.55 14.91
N THR A 51 10.22 -5.66 14.69
CA THR A 51 9.32 -5.84 13.53
C THR A 51 8.15 -4.87 13.60
N VAL A 52 7.50 -4.75 14.75
CA VAL A 52 6.40 -3.80 14.99
C VAL A 52 6.90 -2.36 14.84
N ASN A 53 8.03 -2.01 15.42
CA ASN A 53 8.62 -0.67 15.29
C ASN A 53 8.98 -0.34 13.83
N LYS A 54 9.52 -1.31 13.08
CA LYS A 54 9.77 -1.15 11.65
C LYS A 54 8.48 -0.89 10.88
N PHE A 55 7.42 -1.64 11.17
CA PHE A 55 6.11 -1.43 10.58
C PHE A 55 5.51 -0.07 10.96
N LEU A 56 5.58 0.32 12.24
CA LEU A 56 5.13 1.64 12.71
C LEU A 56 5.93 2.78 12.08
N ASN A 57 7.23 2.61 11.90
CA ASN A 57 8.08 3.60 11.22
C ASN A 57 7.73 3.70 9.72
N ILE A 58 7.38 2.60 9.07
CA ILE A 58 6.86 2.61 7.70
C ILE A 58 5.53 3.36 7.63
N ILE A 59 4.61 3.15 8.57
CA ILE A 59 3.34 3.87 8.67
C ILE A 59 3.58 5.35 8.99
N LYS A 60 4.48 5.67 9.88
CA LYS A 60 4.79 7.03 10.31
C LYS A 60 5.56 7.82 9.25
N SER A 61 6.43 7.16 8.49
CA SER A 61 7.15 7.74 7.35
C SER A 61 6.30 7.74 6.05
N SER A 62 5.37 6.80 5.89
CA SER A 62 4.32 6.92 4.89
C SER A 62 3.40 8.02 5.41
N SER A 63 3.39 9.15 4.75
CA SER A 63 2.67 10.40 5.00
C SER A 63 1.16 10.28 5.39
N ILE A 64 0.73 9.19 6.00
CA ILE A 64 -0.67 8.89 6.35
C ILE A 64 -1.23 9.90 7.36
N VAL A 65 -0.39 10.58 8.12
CA VAL A 65 -0.80 11.57 9.13
C VAL A 65 -0.53 13.01 8.67
N SER A 66 0.04 13.22 7.50
CA SER A 66 0.35 14.56 6.98
C SER A 66 -0.85 15.16 6.23
N PRO A 67 -1.16 16.47 6.40
CA PRO A 67 -2.16 17.15 5.58
C PRO A 67 -1.90 17.00 4.07
N VAL A 68 -0.67 16.77 3.67
CA VAL A 68 -0.28 16.45 2.30
C VAL A 68 -0.94 15.17 1.80
N LEU A 69 -1.22 14.18 2.66
CA LEU A 69 -1.91 12.97 2.25
C LEU A 69 -3.37 13.26 1.90
N ILE A 70 -4.06 14.10 2.67
CA ILE A 70 -5.46 14.45 2.41
C ILE A 70 -5.56 15.12 1.03
N VAL A 71 -4.66 16.06 0.75
CA VAL A 71 -4.60 16.73 -0.56
C VAL A 71 -4.34 15.73 -1.68
N ARG A 72 -3.42 14.77 -1.47
CA ARG A 72 -3.13 13.69 -2.45
C ARG A 72 -4.35 12.81 -2.68
N LEU A 73 -5.02 12.36 -1.62
CA LEU A 73 -6.24 11.57 -1.73
C LEU A 73 -7.33 12.30 -2.52
N VAL A 74 -7.58 13.57 -2.19
CA VAL A 74 -8.55 14.39 -2.92
C VAL A 74 -8.19 14.46 -4.40
N LEU A 75 -6.93 14.75 -4.74
CA LEU A 75 -6.46 14.80 -6.13
C LEU A 75 -6.65 13.46 -6.86
N PHE A 76 -6.42 12.33 -6.20
CA PHE A 76 -6.59 11.01 -6.81
C PHE A 76 -8.05 10.63 -7.08
N PHE A 77 -8.98 11.10 -6.25
CA PHE A 77 -10.41 10.86 -6.47
C PHE A 77 -11.05 11.85 -7.45
N THR A 78 -10.43 13.02 -7.66
CA THR A 78 -10.98 14.05 -8.55
C THR A 78 -11.10 13.60 -10.02
N PRO A 79 -10.16 12.81 -10.63
CA PRO A 79 -10.35 12.28 -11.98
C PRO A 79 -11.58 11.38 -12.11
N LEU A 80 -11.91 10.63 -11.05
CA LEU A 80 -13.12 9.79 -11.02
C LEU A 80 -14.39 10.66 -10.99
N ALA A 81 -14.35 11.76 -10.23
CA ALA A 81 -15.47 12.70 -10.17
C ALA A 81 -15.66 13.45 -11.50
N SER A 82 -14.57 13.78 -12.21
CA SER A 82 -14.64 14.46 -13.51
C SER A 82 -15.30 13.62 -14.61
N MET A 83 -15.37 12.28 -14.47
CA MET A 83 -16.10 11.41 -15.39
C MET A 83 -17.64 11.63 -15.37
N CYS A 84 -18.16 12.26 -14.32
CA CYS A 84 -19.57 12.67 -14.28
C CYS A 84 -19.86 13.80 -15.26
N LEU A 85 -18.83 14.54 -15.69
CA LEU A 85 -18.93 15.57 -16.71
C LEU A 85 -18.78 14.96 -18.13
N PRO A 86 -19.27 15.65 -19.19
CA PRO A 86 -19.07 15.16 -20.56
C PRO A 86 -17.57 15.07 -20.89
N MET A 87 -17.10 13.84 -21.12
CA MET A 87 -15.70 13.54 -21.46
C MET A 87 -15.47 13.61 -22.97
N TYR A 88 -16.39 13.05 -23.75
CA TYR A 88 -16.32 12.95 -25.20
C TYR A 88 -17.67 13.39 -25.80
N ASP A 89 -17.69 14.48 -26.53
CA ASP A 89 -18.92 15.15 -27.01
C ASP A 89 -19.91 15.37 -25.83
N ASN A 90 -21.05 14.71 -25.83
CA ASN A 90 -22.02 14.74 -24.75
C ASN A 90 -22.03 13.46 -23.90
N VAL A 91 -21.01 12.57 -24.08
CA VAL A 91 -20.92 11.30 -23.37
C VAL A 91 -20.24 11.52 -22.01
N SER A 92 -21.00 11.32 -20.94
CA SER A 92 -20.50 11.23 -19.56
C SER A 92 -20.78 9.85 -19.00
N LEU A 93 -20.12 9.50 -17.90
CA LEU A 93 -20.40 8.23 -17.20
C LEU A 93 -21.89 8.13 -16.81
N ILE A 94 -22.49 9.23 -16.41
CA ILE A 94 -23.91 9.29 -16.04
C ILE A 94 -24.80 9.03 -17.27
N THR A 95 -24.51 9.64 -18.42
CA THR A 95 -25.30 9.44 -19.64
C THR A 95 -25.20 8.02 -20.14
N VAL A 96 -24.01 7.39 -20.03
CA VAL A 96 -23.82 5.98 -20.41
C VAL A 96 -24.64 5.06 -19.50
N ILE A 97 -24.54 5.22 -18.18
CA ILE A 97 -25.28 4.38 -17.22
C ILE A 97 -26.80 4.53 -17.43
N MET A 98 -27.28 5.77 -17.55
CA MET A 98 -28.71 6.04 -17.77
C MET A 98 -29.20 5.51 -19.12
N GLY A 99 -28.38 5.61 -20.15
CA GLY A 99 -28.69 5.08 -21.48
C GLY A 99 -28.77 3.56 -21.48
N LEU A 100 -27.86 2.88 -20.80
CA LEU A 100 -27.88 1.42 -20.64
C LEU A 100 -29.13 0.95 -19.87
N ILE A 101 -29.47 1.63 -18.78
CA ILE A 101 -30.68 1.31 -17.98
C ILE A 101 -31.95 1.49 -18.82
N LYS A 102 -32.02 2.53 -19.66
CA LYS A 102 -33.17 2.81 -20.51
C LYS A 102 -33.15 2.08 -21.86
N SER A 103 -32.13 1.31 -22.14
CA SER A 103 -31.89 0.63 -23.42
C SER A 103 -31.98 1.58 -24.64
N THR A 104 -31.60 2.85 -24.45
CA THR A 104 -31.68 3.91 -25.49
C THR A 104 -30.36 4.10 -26.22
N VAL A 105 -29.26 3.50 -25.74
CA VAL A 105 -27.90 3.61 -26.30
C VAL A 105 -27.44 2.24 -26.77
N GLU A 106 -27.02 2.13 -28.01
CA GLU A 106 -26.35 0.94 -28.50
C GLU A 106 -24.93 0.89 -27.95
N ILE A 107 -24.53 -0.28 -27.41
CA ILE A 107 -23.21 -0.45 -26.79
C ILE A 107 -22.08 -0.15 -27.77
N GLY A 108 -22.30 -0.41 -29.07
CA GLY A 108 -21.33 -0.15 -30.14
C GLY A 108 -20.89 1.31 -30.24
N ASP A 109 -21.83 2.24 -30.11
CA ASP A 109 -21.56 3.68 -30.28
C ASP A 109 -20.78 4.29 -29.10
N VAL A 110 -20.95 3.74 -27.90
CA VAL A 110 -20.30 4.24 -26.69
C VAL A 110 -19.11 3.38 -26.24
N MET A 111 -18.77 2.34 -27.00
CA MET A 111 -17.75 1.38 -26.58
C MET A 111 -16.37 2.03 -26.38
N MET A 112 -15.93 2.87 -27.32
CA MET A 112 -14.62 3.55 -27.21
C MET A 112 -14.55 4.55 -26.04
N PRO A 113 -15.52 5.46 -25.84
CA PRO A 113 -15.59 6.29 -24.64
C PRO A 113 -15.62 5.47 -23.35
N LEU A 114 -16.38 4.37 -23.32
CA LEU A 114 -16.49 3.51 -22.13
C LEU A 114 -15.17 2.80 -21.79
N VAL A 115 -14.45 2.29 -22.80
CA VAL A 115 -13.12 1.71 -22.62
C VAL A 115 -12.13 2.74 -22.09
N SER A 116 -12.15 3.95 -22.63
CA SER A 116 -11.31 5.05 -22.14
C SER A 116 -11.61 5.39 -20.68
N MET A 117 -12.88 5.51 -20.29
CA MET A 117 -13.29 5.76 -18.91
C MET A 117 -12.87 4.63 -17.96
N ALA A 118 -13.07 3.37 -18.37
CA ALA A 118 -12.65 2.22 -17.59
C ALA A 118 -11.12 2.21 -17.37
N LEU A 119 -10.37 2.56 -18.40
CA LEU A 119 -8.91 2.64 -18.33
C LEU A 119 -8.46 3.74 -17.38
N VAL A 120 -9.10 4.92 -17.38
CA VAL A 120 -8.85 5.99 -16.40
C VAL A 120 -9.09 5.49 -14.98
N VAL A 121 -10.18 4.75 -14.72
CA VAL A 121 -10.45 4.17 -13.40
C VAL A 121 -9.32 3.24 -12.96
N VAL A 122 -8.95 2.29 -13.81
CA VAL A 122 -7.91 1.29 -13.50
C VAL A 122 -6.56 1.96 -13.24
N LEU A 123 -6.16 2.90 -14.08
CA LEU A 123 -4.88 3.61 -13.93
C LEU A 123 -4.88 4.53 -12.70
N SER A 124 -5.97 5.23 -12.41
CA SER A 124 -6.08 6.05 -11.19
C SER A 124 -6.02 5.19 -9.94
N LEU A 125 -6.69 4.04 -9.91
CA LEU A 125 -6.57 3.09 -8.80
C LEU A 125 -5.14 2.55 -8.65
N ALA A 126 -4.44 2.26 -9.73
CA ALA A 126 -3.04 1.83 -9.68
C ALA A 126 -2.12 2.91 -9.07
N VAL A 127 -2.34 4.19 -9.39
CA VAL A 127 -1.61 5.32 -8.78
C VAL A 127 -1.94 5.44 -7.30
N ILE A 128 -3.22 5.32 -6.90
CA ILE A 128 -3.64 5.35 -5.49
C ILE A 128 -2.94 4.24 -4.71
N ILE A 129 -3.02 2.99 -5.17
CA ILE A 129 -2.39 1.84 -4.51
C ILE A 129 -0.88 2.04 -4.43
N SER A 130 -0.23 2.44 -5.52
CA SER A 130 1.21 2.73 -5.54
C SER A 130 1.58 3.84 -4.55
N SER A 131 0.73 4.85 -4.36
CA SER A 131 0.99 5.96 -3.45
C SER A 131 0.95 5.55 -1.97
N LEU A 132 0.13 4.56 -1.61
CA LEU A 132 0.09 4.03 -0.24
C LEU A 132 1.42 3.38 0.17
N PHE A 133 2.17 2.83 -0.80
CA PHE A 133 3.46 2.19 -0.57
C PHE A 133 4.67 3.09 -0.89
N SER A 134 4.50 4.41 -0.92
CA SER A 134 5.51 5.39 -1.38
C SER A 134 6.41 5.96 -0.30
N SER A 135 6.70 5.23 0.76
CA SER A 135 7.55 5.72 1.85
C SER A 135 9.06 5.83 1.50
N THR A 136 9.47 5.44 0.30
CA THR A 136 10.87 5.44 -0.14
C THR A 136 11.09 6.34 -1.34
N LYS A 137 12.35 6.81 -1.57
CA LYS A 137 12.73 7.57 -2.77
C LYS A 137 12.31 6.84 -4.06
N ALA A 138 12.51 5.52 -4.10
CA ALA A 138 12.09 4.69 -5.23
C ALA A 138 10.57 4.68 -5.42
N GLY A 139 9.79 4.67 -4.33
CA GLY A 139 8.33 4.76 -4.37
C GLY A 139 7.83 6.07 -4.97
N PHE A 140 8.47 7.19 -4.65
CA PHE A 140 8.13 8.49 -5.25
C PHE A 140 8.41 8.55 -6.74
N ILE A 141 9.59 8.07 -7.17
CA ILE A 141 9.94 8.03 -8.61
C ILE A 141 8.94 7.15 -9.35
N ARG A 142 8.60 5.98 -8.80
CA ARG A 142 7.58 5.08 -9.37
C ARG A 142 6.24 5.77 -9.56
N ASN A 143 5.77 6.55 -8.58
CA ASN A 143 4.50 7.27 -8.67
C ASN A 143 4.53 8.35 -9.76
N ILE A 144 5.63 9.09 -9.89
CA ILE A 144 5.80 10.07 -10.98
C ILE A 144 5.71 9.35 -12.33
N VAL A 145 6.42 8.23 -12.49
CA VAL A 145 6.39 7.44 -13.73
C VAL A 145 4.97 6.96 -14.04
N PHE A 146 4.25 6.41 -13.05
CA PHE A 146 2.86 5.98 -13.25
C PHE A 146 1.92 7.14 -13.61
N SER A 147 2.06 8.29 -12.95
CA SER A 147 1.24 9.47 -13.28
C SER A 147 1.53 9.99 -14.69
N VAL A 148 2.79 9.99 -15.12
CA VAL A 148 3.17 10.36 -16.49
C VAL A 148 2.59 9.39 -17.52
N ILE A 149 2.71 8.08 -17.26
CA ILE A 149 2.12 7.04 -18.14
C ILE A 149 0.62 7.22 -18.23
N ASN A 150 -0.06 7.41 -17.08
CA ASN A 150 -1.50 7.62 -17.04
C ASN A 150 -1.93 8.84 -17.89
N THR A 151 -1.24 9.97 -17.70
CA THR A 151 -1.50 11.20 -18.46
C THR A 151 -1.29 10.98 -19.95
N THR A 152 -0.20 10.30 -20.34
CA THR A 152 0.12 10.02 -21.75
C THR A 152 -0.94 9.14 -22.39
N VAL A 153 -1.32 8.05 -21.73
CA VAL A 153 -2.37 7.15 -22.21
C VAL A 153 -3.69 7.90 -22.35
N PHE A 154 -4.05 8.73 -21.39
CA PHE A 154 -5.26 9.53 -21.42
C PHE A 154 -5.28 10.50 -22.62
N ILE A 155 -4.17 11.18 -22.91
CA ILE A 155 -4.04 12.08 -24.07
C ILE A 155 -4.19 11.29 -25.37
N VAL A 156 -3.51 10.15 -25.50
CA VAL A 156 -3.57 9.32 -26.72
C VAL A 156 -5.00 8.88 -27.00
N PHE A 157 -5.73 8.39 -25.99
CA PHE A 157 -7.13 8.02 -26.15
C PHE A 157 -8.02 9.22 -26.52
N GLY A 158 -7.80 10.38 -25.92
CA GLY A 158 -8.52 11.60 -26.28
C GLY A 158 -8.34 11.99 -27.75
N VAL A 159 -7.11 11.86 -28.26
CA VAL A 159 -6.82 12.15 -29.69
C VAL A 159 -7.45 11.11 -30.61
N ILE A 160 -7.45 9.82 -30.23
CA ILE A 160 -8.02 8.74 -31.06
C ILE A 160 -9.55 8.85 -31.15
N ILE A 161 -10.22 9.12 -30.02
CA ILE A 161 -11.68 9.17 -29.97
C ILE A 161 -12.18 10.46 -30.60
N GLY A 162 -11.47 11.58 -30.42
CA GLY A 162 -11.96 12.90 -30.82
C GLY A 162 -13.10 13.39 -29.97
N GLY A 163 -13.79 14.46 -30.37
CA GLY A 163 -14.99 14.97 -29.70
C GLY A 163 -14.76 15.33 -28.23
N ILE A 164 -13.65 16.01 -27.91
CA ILE A 164 -13.18 16.28 -26.55
C ILE A 164 -14.13 17.22 -25.81
N GLY A 165 -14.73 16.75 -24.71
CA GLY A 165 -15.63 17.52 -23.85
C GLY A 165 -14.91 18.21 -22.68
N ILE A 166 -15.67 19.02 -21.92
CA ILE A 166 -15.14 19.78 -20.78
C ILE A 166 -14.55 18.88 -19.68
N GLY A 167 -15.13 17.69 -19.46
CA GLY A 167 -14.66 16.72 -18.49
C GLY A 167 -13.25 16.21 -18.82
N TRP A 168 -12.93 16.06 -20.10
CA TRP A 168 -11.60 15.65 -20.55
C TRP A 168 -10.53 16.69 -20.21
N TYR A 169 -10.78 17.97 -20.49
CA TYR A 169 -9.84 19.04 -20.15
C TYR A 169 -9.62 19.13 -18.64
N LEU A 170 -10.69 19.03 -17.87
CA LEU A 170 -10.62 19.06 -16.42
C LEU A 170 -9.76 17.90 -15.88
N THR A 171 -9.98 16.69 -16.39
CA THR A 171 -9.20 15.51 -16.01
C THR A 171 -7.73 15.68 -16.37
N LEU A 172 -7.42 16.23 -17.54
CA LEU A 172 -6.05 16.50 -17.95
C LEU A 172 -5.34 17.47 -17.01
N ILE A 173 -6.02 18.57 -16.62
CA ILE A 173 -5.50 19.54 -15.66
C ILE A 173 -5.22 18.86 -14.32
N ILE A 174 -6.11 18.00 -13.85
CA ILE A 174 -5.93 17.27 -12.59
C ILE A 174 -4.70 16.35 -12.66
N TYR A 175 -4.50 15.61 -13.74
CA TYR A 175 -3.31 14.76 -13.91
C TYR A 175 -2.01 15.55 -13.93
N ILE A 176 -2.00 16.74 -14.53
CA ILE A 176 -0.84 17.64 -14.48
C ILE A 176 -0.59 18.10 -13.04
N LEU A 177 -1.63 18.46 -12.29
CA LEU A 177 -1.51 18.83 -10.87
C LEU A 177 -1.00 17.67 -10.02
N GLU A 178 -1.43 16.43 -10.28
CA GLU A 178 -0.90 15.24 -9.60
C GLU A 178 0.62 15.08 -9.82
N ILE A 179 1.09 15.23 -11.05
CA ILE A 179 2.53 15.16 -11.35
C ILE A 179 3.29 16.24 -10.60
N ILE A 180 2.81 17.48 -10.61
CA ILE A 180 3.41 18.60 -9.89
C ILE A 180 3.47 18.32 -8.38
N MET A 181 2.38 17.82 -7.79
CA MET A 181 2.32 17.45 -6.38
C MET A 181 3.32 16.35 -6.03
N HIS A 182 3.48 15.33 -6.89
CA HIS A 182 4.49 14.29 -6.68
C HIS A 182 5.91 14.87 -6.68
N ILE A 183 6.21 15.79 -7.58
CA ILE A 183 7.53 16.45 -7.65
C ILE A 183 7.79 17.30 -6.40
N ILE A 184 6.80 18.08 -5.96
CA ILE A 184 6.91 18.91 -4.76
C ILE A 184 7.12 18.04 -3.51
N CYS A 185 6.31 16.99 -3.35
CA CYS A 185 6.43 16.07 -2.22
C CYS A 185 7.81 15.40 -2.17
N ASN A 186 8.34 14.99 -3.33
CA ASN A 186 9.67 14.40 -3.41
C ASN A 186 10.76 15.39 -2.96
N ARG A 187 10.67 16.68 -3.36
CA ARG A 187 11.62 17.71 -2.95
C ARG A 187 11.57 18.01 -1.46
N VAL A 188 10.35 18.07 -0.87
CA VAL A 188 10.18 18.35 0.56
C VAL A 188 10.75 17.21 1.42
N ILE A 189 10.54 15.96 1.01
CA ILE A 189 11.05 14.80 1.76
C ILE A 189 12.57 14.71 1.67
N ASN A 190 13.15 14.94 0.49
CA ASN A 190 14.59 14.92 0.34
C ASN A 190 15.29 16.01 1.17
N LYS A 191 14.65 17.16 1.37
CA LYS A 191 15.19 18.28 2.17
C LYS A 191 15.15 18.02 3.69
N ASN A 192 14.32 17.09 4.16
CA ASN A 192 14.21 16.75 5.58
C ASN A 192 15.08 15.54 5.98
N VAL A 193 15.82 14.94 5.05
CA VAL A 193 16.69 13.78 5.25
C VAL A 193 18.18 14.20 5.28
N ASP A 194 18.50 15.37 4.77
CA ASP A 194 19.83 16.03 4.89
C ASP A 194 19.85 16.93 6.13
#